data_6bff104212f0a3c0cc250c7398227301
#
_entry.id   6bff104212f0a3c0cc250c7398227301
#
_cell.length_a   1.000
_cell.length_b   1.000
_cell.length_c   1.000
_cell.angle_alpha   90.00
_cell.angle_beta   90.00
_cell.angle_gamma   90.00
#
_symmetry.space_group_name_H-M   'P 1'
#
loop_
_entity.id
_entity.type
_entity.pdbx_description
1 polymer ?
#
loop_
_entity_poly.entity_id
_entity_poly.type
_entity_poly.pdbx_seq_one_letter_code
_entity_poly.pdbx_strand_id
1 'polypeptide(L)'
;LREVLFLKETDDHIAVWEGPKLNKQLAFDTSGIKTVYWLSEMEKIIDKAVNGCDTIYYNHNEHYRAKIEVETREERFNKWLENKFPKKNKERSNPILQHFRSIKDPIELELIQRACEITNKGFRRVLNFVKDGVWEYEIEAEFIHEFLRNRSKKFAYTPIIASGNNANILHYIENNKQCKNGELILMDVGAEYANY
;
A
#
# COMPACT_ATOMS: atom_id res chain seq x y z
N LEU A 1 -21.91 15.97 -0.54
CA LEU A 1 -20.47 15.80 -0.75
C LEU A 1 -20.24 15.38 -2.18
N ARG A 2 -19.29 16.00 -2.84
CA ARG A 2 -18.93 15.62 -4.21
C ARG A 2 -17.52 15.05 -4.17
N GLU A 3 -17.41 13.79 -4.48
CA GLU A 3 -16.14 13.16 -4.72
C GLU A 3 -15.60 13.60 -6.08
N VAL A 4 -14.30 13.84 -6.13
CA VAL A 4 -13.59 14.23 -7.36
C VAL A 4 -12.34 13.37 -7.49
N LEU A 5 -12.17 12.78 -8.64
CA LEU A 5 -10.98 12.03 -9.01
C LEU A 5 -10.16 12.80 -10.05
N PHE A 6 -8.87 12.95 -9.81
CA PHE A 6 -7.94 13.52 -10.77
C PHE A 6 -7.11 12.42 -11.40
N LEU A 7 -7.08 12.38 -12.74
CA LEU A 7 -6.28 11.46 -13.52
C LEU A 7 -5.13 12.20 -14.20
N LYS A 8 -3.98 11.55 -14.26
CA LYS A 8 -2.89 12.01 -15.12
C LYS A 8 -3.30 11.78 -16.57
N GLU A 9 -3.10 12.82 -17.41
CA GLU A 9 -3.28 12.73 -18.86
C GLU A 9 -2.38 11.64 -19.43
N THR A 10 -2.86 11.01 -20.47
CA THR A 10 -2.15 9.98 -21.21
C THR A 10 -2.35 10.21 -22.71
N ASP A 11 -1.41 9.75 -23.49
CA ASP A 11 -1.44 9.76 -24.93
C ASP A 11 -1.06 8.38 -25.51
N ASP A 12 -1.19 8.24 -26.81
CA ASP A 12 -0.88 6.98 -27.50
C ASP A 12 0.60 6.59 -27.39
N HIS A 13 1.50 7.57 -27.31
CA HIS A 13 2.93 7.31 -27.10
C HIS A 13 3.21 6.66 -25.74
N ILE A 14 2.61 7.20 -24.68
CA ILE A 14 2.72 6.61 -23.35
C ILE A 14 2.09 5.21 -23.32
N ALA A 15 0.95 5.03 -24.00
CA ALA A 15 0.25 3.74 -24.05
C ALA A 15 1.09 2.62 -24.70
N VAL A 16 1.95 2.96 -25.67
CA VAL A 16 2.87 2.01 -26.31
C VAL A 16 3.89 1.43 -25.30
N TRP A 17 4.41 2.27 -24.41
CA TRP A 17 5.47 1.86 -23.46
C TRP A 17 4.95 1.35 -22.13
N GLU A 18 3.85 1.91 -21.64
CA GLU A 18 3.33 1.65 -20.30
C GLU A 18 2.00 0.89 -20.31
N GLY A 19 1.51 0.53 -21.48
CA GLY A 19 0.17 -0.03 -21.66
C GLY A 19 -0.94 1.01 -21.57
N PRO A 20 -2.18 0.65 -21.92
CA PRO A 20 -3.32 1.57 -21.90
C PRO A 20 -3.59 2.06 -20.48
N LYS A 21 -3.74 3.37 -20.33
CA LYS A 21 -4.10 4.03 -19.07
C LYS A 21 -5.61 4.26 -18.98
N LEU A 22 -6.08 4.54 -17.77
CA LEU A 22 -7.49 4.84 -17.55
C LEU A 22 -7.87 6.17 -18.26
N ASN A 23 -8.88 6.13 -19.10
CA ASN A 23 -9.60 7.33 -19.52
C ASN A 23 -10.67 7.70 -18.46
N LYS A 24 -11.34 8.86 -18.62
CA LYS A 24 -12.32 9.34 -17.64
C LYS A 24 -13.49 8.37 -17.44
N GLN A 25 -13.98 7.73 -18.51
CA GLN A 25 -15.07 6.75 -18.42
C GLN A 25 -14.64 5.49 -17.69
N LEU A 26 -13.53 4.91 -18.07
CA LEU A 26 -13.00 3.71 -17.42
C LEU A 26 -12.64 3.95 -15.94
N ALA A 27 -12.17 5.15 -15.61
CA ALA A 27 -11.94 5.56 -14.24
C ALA A 27 -13.23 5.64 -13.43
N PHE A 28 -14.31 6.18 -14.01
CA PHE A 28 -15.64 6.15 -13.41
C PHE A 28 -16.13 4.71 -13.20
N ASP A 29 -16.05 3.88 -14.23
CA ASP A 29 -16.52 2.48 -14.18
C ASP A 29 -15.77 1.67 -13.11
N THR A 30 -14.48 2.00 -12.90
CA THR A 30 -13.63 1.29 -11.91
C THR A 30 -13.82 1.81 -10.49
N SER A 31 -13.95 3.14 -10.30
CA SER A 31 -13.97 3.77 -8.98
C SER A 31 -15.36 4.08 -8.46
N GLY A 32 -16.36 4.15 -9.33
CA GLY A 32 -17.70 4.67 -9.01
C GLY A 32 -17.76 6.20 -8.86
N ILE A 33 -16.63 6.91 -8.96
CA ILE A 33 -16.57 8.37 -8.80
C ILE A 33 -17.02 9.05 -10.08
N LYS A 34 -18.18 9.72 -10.03
CA LYS A 34 -18.83 10.34 -11.20
C LYS A 34 -18.08 11.54 -11.76
N THR A 35 -17.34 12.27 -10.91
CA THR A 35 -16.67 13.51 -11.30
C THR A 35 -15.18 13.25 -11.48
N VAL A 36 -14.75 13.14 -12.73
CA VAL A 36 -13.36 12.85 -13.09
C VAL A 36 -12.78 14.00 -13.92
N TYR A 37 -11.68 14.57 -13.45
CA TYR A 37 -10.92 15.63 -14.12
C TYR A 37 -9.52 15.14 -14.48
N TRP A 38 -8.88 15.83 -15.43
CA TRP A 38 -7.46 15.67 -15.66
C TRP A 38 -6.63 16.36 -14.57
N LEU A 39 -5.43 15.88 -14.33
CA LEU A 39 -4.54 16.45 -13.31
C LEU A 39 -4.17 17.91 -13.64
N SER A 40 -4.08 18.28 -14.90
CA SER A 40 -3.89 19.67 -15.35
C SER A 40 -5.01 20.62 -14.94
N GLU A 41 -6.22 20.10 -14.68
CA GLU A 41 -7.38 20.88 -14.23
C GLU A 41 -7.41 21.04 -12.70
N MET A 42 -6.56 20.31 -11.96
CA MET A 42 -6.63 20.15 -10.50
C MET A 42 -6.62 21.49 -9.78
N GLU A 43 -5.69 22.37 -10.12
CA GLU A 43 -5.54 23.66 -9.45
C GLU A 43 -6.80 24.50 -9.52
N LYS A 44 -7.39 24.62 -10.71
CA LYS A 44 -8.63 25.36 -10.96
C LYS A 44 -9.82 24.77 -10.17
N ILE A 45 -9.90 23.45 -10.08
CA ILE A 45 -11.01 22.77 -9.37
C ILE A 45 -10.84 22.92 -7.87
N ILE A 46 -9.63 22.80 -7.36
CA ILE A 46 -9.33 23.01 -5.92
C ILE A 46 -9.61 24.47 -5.52
N ASP A 47 -9.19 25.44 -6.33
CA ASP A 47 -9.50 26.86 -6.07
C ASP A 47 -11.00 27.09 -5.90
N LYS A 48 -11.78 26.54 -6.81
CA LYS A 48 -13.24 26.67 -6.73
C LYS A 48 -13.84 26.00 -5.51
N ALA A 49 -13.33 24.85 -5.11
CA ALA A 49 -13.81 24.13 -3.95
C ALA A 49 -13.41 24.84 -2.64
N VAL A 50 -12.18 25.29 -2.52
CA VAL A 50 -11.62 25.93 -1.32
C VAL A 50 -12.23 27.30 -1.07
N ASN A 51 -12.58 28.06 -2.10
CA ASN A 51 -13.25 29.34 -1.94
C ASN A 51 -14.61 29.22 -1.21
N GLY A 52 -15.26 28.07 -1.28
CA GLY A 52 -16.53 27.79 -0.65
C GLY A 52 -16.46 27.14 0.74
N CYS A 53 -15.27 27.00 1.34
CA CYS A 53 -15.11 26.38 2.67
C CYS A 53 -14.17 27.19 3.55
N ASP A 54 -14.28 27.01 4.88
CA ASP A 54 -13.43 27.67 5.87
C ASP A 54 -12.24 26.82 6.29
N THR A 55 -12.38 25.51 6.23
CA THR A 55 -11.39 24.55 6.70
C THR A 55 -11.05 23.52 5.62
N ILE A 56 -9.76 23.24 5.47
CA ILE A 56 -9.23 22.20 4.59
C ILE A 56 -8.67 21.07 5.47
N TYR A 57 -9.16 19.87 5.24
CA TYR A 57 -8.59 18.65 5.83
C TYR A 57 -7.64 18.01 4.82
N TYR A 58 -6.41 17.84 5.20
CA TYR A 58 -5.39 17.24 4.34
C TYR A 58 -4.60 16.16 5.07
N ASN A 59 -4.03 15.26 4.31
CA ASN A 59 -3.22 14.19 4.85
C ASN A 59 -1.79 14.66 5.09
N HIS A 60 -1.18 14.19 6.18
CA HIS A 60 0.19 14.48 6.54
C HIS A 60 0.83 13.24 7.16
N ASN A 61 2.10 13.00 6.89
CA ASN A 61 2.81 11.91 7.54
C ASN A 61 3.15 12.30 8.99
N GLU A 62 2.40 11.73 9.93
CA GLU A 62 2.49 12.04 11.36
C GLU A 62 3.33 11.01 12.15
N HIS A 63 3.92 10.04 11.45
CA HIS A 63 4.68 9.01 12.14
C HIS A 63 6.00 9.60 12.69
N TYR A 64 6.17 9.59 14.01
CA TYR A 64 7.30 10.22 14.71
C TYR A 64 8.67 9.66 14.30
N ARG A 65 8.75 8.46 13.73
CA ARG A 65 9.98 7.85 13.20
C ARG A 65 10.24 8.18 11.73
N ALA A 66 9.28 8.79 11.04
CA ALA A 66 9.47 9.17 9.65
C ALA A 66 10.30 10.43 9.55
N LYS A 67 11.61 10.26 9.54
CA LYS A 67 12.54 11.32 9.13
C LYS A 67 12.54 11.36 7.61
N ILE A 68 11.87 12.36 7.06
CA ILE A 68 11.79 12.56 5.60
C ILE A 68 12.97 13.44 5.20
N GLU A 69 14.00 12.83 4.65
CA GLU A 69 15.18 13.54 4.09
C GLU A 69 14.89 14.09 2.69
N VAL A 70 14.05 13.38 1.94
CA VAL A 70 13.63 13.76 0.59
C VAL A 70 12.15 14.10 0.61
N GLU A 71 11.81 15.29 0.12
CA GLU A 71 10.44 15.77 0.09
C GLU A 71 9.51 14.83 -0.70
N THR A 72 8.45 14.37 -0.04
CA THR A 72 7.44 13.51 -0.66
C THR A 72 6.51 14.32 -1.57
N ARG A 73 5.76 13.61 -2.43
CA ARG A 73 4.71 14.23 -3.27
C ARG A 73 3.64 14.89 -2.41
N GLU A 74 3.27 14.25 -1.31
CA GLU A 74 2.28 14.75 -0.36
C GLU A 74 2.76 16.05 0.31
N GLU A 75 4.01 16.09 0.75
CA GLU A 75 4.59 17.29 1.36
C GLU A 75 4.63 18.47 0.38
N ARG A 76 4.98 18.24 -0.90
CA ARG A 76 4.91 19.28 -1.93
C ARG A 76 3.49 19.80 -2.13
N PHE A 77 2.51 18.91 -2.12
CA PHE A 77 1.10 19.31 -2.24
C PHE A 77 0.64 20.11 -1.02
N ASN A 78 1.02 19.70 0.19
CA ASN A 78 0.70 20.42 1.42
C ASN A 78 1.30 21.82 1.43
N LYS A 79 2.58 21.97 1.08
CA LYS A 79 3.23 23.29 0.93
C LYS A 79 2.54 24.16 -0.11
N TRP A 80 2.14 23.58 -1.22
CA TRP A 80 1.38 24.30 -2.24
C TRP A 80 0.03 24.78 -1.70
N LEU A 81 -0.73 23.94 -0.99
CA LEU A 81 -1.98 24.31 -0.32
C LEU A 81 -1.78 25.44 0.70
N GLU A 82 -0.75 25.34 1.54
CA GLU A 82 -0.45 26.33 2.58
C GLU A 82 -0.12 27.68 1.99
N ASN A 83 0.70 27.70 0.95
CA ASN A 83 1.10 28.94 0.27
C ASN A 83 -0.06 29.58 -0.50
N LYS A 84 -0.90 28.74 -1.13
CA LYS A 84 -2.02 29.23 -1.95
C LYS A 84 -3.19 29.73 -1.12
N PHE A 85 -3.44 29.10 0.03
CA PHE A 85 -4.60 29.39 0.88
C PHE A 85 -4.18 29.74 2.32
N PRO A 86 -3.36 30.78 2.54
CA PRO A 86 -2.79 31.06 3.86
C PRO A 86 -3.83 31.42 4.92
N LYS A 87 -5.00 31.94 4.51
CA LYS A 87 -6.08 32.37 5.41
C LYS A 87 -7.09 31.27 5.76
N LYS A 88 -7.00 30.08 5.15
CA LYS A 88 -7.91 28.98 5.45
C LYS A 88 -7.41 28.19 6.65
N ASN A 89 -8.30 27.73 7.48
CA ASN A 89 -7.97 26.77 8.53
C ASN A 89 -7.51 25.45 7.89
N LYS A 90 -6.52 24.84 8.51
CA LYS A 90 -5.96 23.57 8.06
C LYS A 90 -5.98 22.58 9.20
N GLU A 91 -6.64 21.48 8.97
CA GLU A 91 -6.85 20.44 9.95
C GLU A 91 -6.32 19.10 9.43
N ARG A 92 -5.89 18.27 10.34
CA ARG A 92 -5.40 16.92 10.02
C ARG A 92 -6.57 16.01 9.63
N SER A 93 -6.47 15.36 8.49
CA SER A 93 -7.43 14.33 8.09
C SER A 93 -7.28 13.02 8.86
N ASN A 94 -6.10 12.78 9.44
CA ASN A 94 -5.73 11.52 10.07
C ASN A 94 -6.73 11.05 11.16
N PRO A 95 -7.21 11.87 12.10
CA PRO A 95 -8.18 11.44 13.10
C PRO A 95 -9.50 10.94 12.47
N ILE A 96 -9.94 11.57 11.37
CA ILE A 96 -11.14 11.17 10.63
C ILE A 96 -10.92 9.80 9.98
N LEU A 97 -9.81 9.64 9.25
CA LEU A 97 -9.46 8.38 8.59
C LEU A 97 -9.25 7.26 9.61
N GLN A 98 -8.59 7.55 10.73
CA GLN A 98 -8.37 6.59 11.81
C GLN A 98 -9.70 6.11 12.41
N HIS A 99 -10.64 7.00 12.62
CA HIS A 99 -11.97 6.63 13.09
C HIS A 99 -12.65 5.63 12.16
N PHE A 100 -12.71 5.91 10.86
CA PHE A 100 -13.29 5.00 9.87
C PHE A 100 -12.56 3.67 9.75
N ARG A 101 -11.24 3.66 9.89
CA ARG A 101 -10.42 2.44 9.79
C ARG A 101 -10.41 1.60 11.07
N SER A 102 -10.86 2.13 12.19
CA SER A 102 -10.86 1.40 13.48
C SER A 102 -11.87 0.27 13.51
N ILE A 103 -13.03 0.48 12.91
CA ILE A 103 -14.10 -0.53 12.83
C ILE A 103 -14.20 -0.94 11.36
N LYS A 104 -13.99 -2.24 11.09
CA LYS A 104 -13.99 -2.78 9.74
C LYS A 104 -15.39 -3.10 9.27
N ASP A 105 -15.71 -2.70 8.05
CA ASP A 105 -16.92 -3.11 7.37
C ASP A 105 -16.88 -4.60 6.99
N PRO A 106 -18.03 -5.26 6.74
CA PRO A 106 -18.08 -6.66 6.33
C PRO A 106 -17.19 -6.98 5.13
N ILE A 107 -17.15 -6.10 4.13
CA ILE A 107 -16.29 -6.31 2.94
C ILE A 107 -14.80 -6.27 3.30
N GLU A 108 -14.38 -5.43 4.22
CA GLU A 108 -13.00 -5.37 4.69
C GLU A 108 -12.61 -6.67 5.41
N LEU A 109 -13.54 -7.23 6.22
CA LEU A 109 -13.34 -8.51 6.89
C LEU A 109 -13.19 -9.66 5.88
N GLU A 110 -13.96 -9.68 4.80
CA GLU A 110 -13.83 -10.66 3.72
C GLU A 110 -12.44 -10.57 3.04
N LEU A 111 -11.95 -9.36 2.78
CA LEU A 111 -10.64 -9.14 2.17
C LEU A 111 -9.49 -9.57 3.10
N ILE A 112 -9.57 -9.22 4.39
CA ILE A 112 -8.62 -9.66 5.42
C ILE A 112 -8.63 -11.19 5.52
N GLN A 113 -9.81 -11.80 5.59
CA GLN A 113 -9.95 -13.25 5.62
C GLN A 113 -9.28 -13.91 4.42
N ARG A 114 -9.46 -13.32 3.23
CA ARG A 114 -8.83 -13.81 2.00
C ARG A 114 -7.31 -13.73 2.06
N ALA A 115 -6.74 -12.62 2.56
CA ALA A 115 -5.29 -12.47 2.75
C ALA A 115 -4.75 -13.53 3.73
N CYS A 116 -5.45 -13.78 4.84
CA CYS A 116 -5.12 -14.83 5.81
C CYS A 116 -5.16 -16.24 5.20
N GLU A 117 -6.15 -16.54 4.36
CA GLU A 117 -6.25 -17.83 3.66
C GLU A 117 -5.09 -18.05 2.69
N ILE A 118 -4.67 -17.01 1.96
CA ILE A 118 -3.52 -17.07 1.06
C ILE A 118 -2.24 -17.32 1.88
N THR A 119 -2.06 -16.60 2.97
CA THR A 119 -0.93 -16.76 3.89
C THR A 119 -0.89 -18.19 4.46
N ASN A 120 -2.02 -18.74 4.90
CA ASN A 120 -2.11 -20.13 5.39
C ASN A 120 -1.66 -21.14 4.32
N LYS A 121 -2.07 -20.96 3.06
CA LYS A 121 -1.61 -21.82 1.96
C LYS A 121 -0.09 -21.72 1.76
N GLY A 122 0.47 -20.52 1.86
CA GLY A 122 1.92 -20.30 1.83
C GLY A 122 2.63 -21.08 2.92
N PHE A 123 2.18 -20.98 4.17
CA PHE A 123 2.73 -21.76 5.29
C PHE A 123 2.63 -23.27 5.06
N ARG A 124 1.48 -23.78 4.61
CA ARG A 124 1.33 -25.21 4.31
C ARG A 124 2.30 -25.69 3.23
N ARG A 125 2.54 -24.88 2.21
CA ARG A 125 3.50 -25.17 1.16
C ARG A 125 4.94 -25.22 1.74
N VAL A 126 5.32 -24.21 2.51
CA VAL A 126 6.64 -24.12 3.13
C VAL A 126 6.89 -25.28 4.12
N LEU A 127 5.91 -25.66 4.93
CA LEU A 127 6.03 -26.82 5.85
C LEU A 127 6.33 -28.13 5.13
N ASN A 128 5.87 -28.28 3.89
CA ASN A 128 6.19 -29.46 3.06
C ASN A 128 7.54 -29.34 2.32
N PHE A 129 8.08 -28.14 2.21
CA PHE A 129 9.32 -27.84 1.49
C PHE A 129 10.56 -27.86 2.39
N VAL A 130 10.43 -27.33 3.60
CA VAL A 130 11.54 -27.11 4.55
C VAL A 130 12.22 -28.44 4.90
N LYS A 131 13.54 -28.46 4.75
CA LYS A 131 14.41 -29.56 5.14
C LYS A 131 15.82 -29.04 5.44
N ASP A 132 16.68 -29.89 5.94
CA ASP A 132 18.09 -29.57 6.14
C ASP A 132 18.74 -29.10 4.84
N GLY A 133 19.50 -28.01 4.91
CA GLY A 133 20.26 -27.47 3.80
C GLY A 133 19.52 -26.49 2.89
N VAL A 134 18.18 -26.26 3.05
CA VAL A 134 17.48 -25.21 2.29
C VAL A 134 17.94 -23.83 2.75
N TRP A 135 17.89 -22.86 1.84
CA TRP A 135 18.22 -21.48 2.16
C TRP A 135 16.97 -20.68 2.56
N GLU A 136 17.15 -19.68 3.41
CA GLU A 136 16.05 -18.79 3.84
C GLU A 136 15.35 -18.15 2.63
N TYR A 137 16.06 -17.70 1.60
CA TYR A 137 15.49 -17.16 0.38
C TYR A 137 14.76 -18.20 -0.49
N GLU A 138 15.07 -19.50 -0.37
CA GLU A 138 14.31 -20.56 -1.05
C GLU A 138 12.93 -20.72 -0.39
N ILE A 139 12.87 -20.60 0.94
CA ILE A 139 11.61 -20.55 1.68
C ILE A 139 10.79 -19.33 1.27
N GLU A 140 11.43 -18.17 1.10
CA GLU A 140 10.78 -16.96 0.59
C GLU A 140 10.18 -17.18 -0.81
N ALA A 141 10.93 -17.85 -1.70
CA ALA A 141 10.47 -18.18 -3.05
C ALA A 141 9.21 -19.07 -3.04
N GLU A 142 9.13 -20.01 -2.11
CA GLU A 142 7.95 -20.87 -1.94
C GLU A 142 6.71 -20.08 -1.50
N PHE A 143 6.88 -19.10 -0.59
CA PHE A 143 5.80 -18.17 -0.24
C PHE A 143 5.37 -17.33 -1.44
N ILE A 144 6.31 -16.72 -2.16
CA ILE A 144 6.02 -15.90 -3.37
C ILE A 144 5.23 -16.71 -4.39
N HIS A 145 5.68 -17.93 -4.68
CA HIS A 145 4.99 -18.81 -5.61
C HIS A 145 3.53 -19.03 -5.20
N GLU A 146 3.28 -19.36 -3.93
CA GLU A 146 1.92 -19.66 -3.46
C GLU A 146 1.05 -18.39 -3.42
N PHE A 147 1.62 -17.24 -3.05
CA PHE A 147 0.93 -15.97 -3.04
C PHE A 147 0.46 -15.56 -4.43
N LEU A 148 1.37 -15.56 -5.42
CA LEU A 148 1.05 -15.22 -6.80
C LEU A 148 0.01 -16.17 -7.40
N ARG A 149 0.13 -17.48 -7.16
CA ARG A 149 -0.84 -18.49 -7.62
C ARG A 149 -2.25 -18.23 -7.08
N ASN A 150 -2.36 -17.64 -5.89
CA ASN A 150 -3.63 -17.30 -5.25
C ASN A 150 -4.04 -15.83 -5.44
N ARG A 151 -3.43 -15.11 -6.39
CA ARG A 151 -3.77 -13.73 -6.79
C ARG A 151 -3.35 -12.65 -5.77
N SER A 152 -2.49 -12.95 -4.82
CA SER A 152 -1.73 -11.93 -4.09
C SER A 152 -0.57 -11.47 -4.95
N LYS A 153 -0.36 -10.19 -5.09
CA LYS A 153 0.70 -9.65 -5.97
C LYS A 153 2.05 -9.55 -5.29
N LYS A 154 2.08 -9.57 -3.95
CA LYS A 154 3.29 -9.33 -3.16
C LYS A 154 3.09 -9.74 -1.70
N PHE A 155 4.15 -9.70 -0.92
CA PHE A 155 4.05 -9.68 0.53
C PHE A 155 3.40 -8.37 1.00
N ALA A 156 2.65 -8.42 2.10
CA ALA A 156 2.07 -7.25 2.73
C ALA A 156 3.15 -6.32 3.33
N TYR A 157 4.29 -6.90 3.72
CA TYR A 157 5.49 -6.23 4.24
C TYR A 157 6.71 -7.07 3.88
N THR A 158 7.92 -6.54 4.12
CA THR A 158 9.17 -7.27 3.87
C THR A 158 9.19 -8.54 4.70
N PRO A 159 9.31 -9.74 4.09
CA PRO A 159 9.25 -10.99 4.82
C PRO A 159 10.50 -11.19 5.69
N ILE A 160 10.29 -11.77 6.86
CA ILE A 160 11.36 -12.21 7.75
C ILE A 160 11.37 -13.74 7.73
N ILE A 161 12.51 -14.31 7.33
CA ILE A 161 12.75 -15.76 7.36
C ILE A 161 14.13 -15.96 7.98
N ALA A 162 14.14 -16.30 9.24
CA ALA A 162 15.35 -16.26 10.07
C ALA A 162 15.62 -17.62 10.74
N SER A 163 16.69 -18.30 10.33
CA SER A 163 17.07 -19.61 10.87
C SER A 163 18.16 -19.51 11.94
N GLY A 164 18.05 -20.37 12.96
CA GLY A 164 19.02 -20.47 14.05
C GLY A 164 19.24 -19.12 14.75
N ASN A 165 20.48 -18.65 14.83
CA ASN A 165 20.82 -17.39 15.50
C ASN A 165 20.18 -16.16 14.89
N ASN A 166 19.85 -16.17 13.58
CA ASN A 166 19.17 -15.07 12.93
C ASN A 166 17.78 -14.82 13.50
N ALA A 167 17.13 -15.85 14.06
CA ALA A 167 15.83 -15.73 14.72
C ALA A 167 15.84 -14.81 15.95
N ASN A 168 17.02 -14.44 16.47
CA ASN A 168 17.17 -13.49 17.58
C ASN A 168 17.39 -12.03 17.10
N ILE A 169 17.47 -11.82 15.78
CA ILE A 169 17.69 -10.49 15.20
C ILE A 169 16.33 -9.88 14.85
N LEU A 170 15.98 -8.78 15.52
CA LEU A 170 14.75 -8.07 15.26
C LEU A 170 14.78 -7.45 13.84
N HIS A 171 13.71 -7.64 13.07
CA HIS A 171 13.59 -7.17 11.68
C HIS A 171 14.70 -7.69 10.75
N TYR A 172 15.12 -8.94 10.95
CA TYR A 172 16.04 -9.61 10.03
C TYR A 172 15.39 -9.79 8.65
N ILE A 173 15.98 -9.21 7.62
CA ILE A 173 15.44 -9.19 6.24
C ILE A 173 16.40 -9.70 5.17
N GLU A 174 17.62 -10.10 5.53
CA GLU A 174 18.60 -10.59 4.60
C GLU A 174 18.21 -11.93 3.98
N ASN A 175 17.53 -12.77 4.74
CA ASN A 175 17.01 -14.08 4.33
C ASN A 175 18.03 -14.91 3.54
N ASN A 176 19.30 -14.92 3.96
CA ASN A 176 20.42 -15.43 3.16
C ASN A 176 21.24 -16.55 3.81
N LYS A 177 20.76 -17.13 4.91
CA LYS A 177 21.41 -18.21 5.61
C LYS A 177 20.86 -19.57 5.18
N GLN A 178 21.70 -20.59 5.20
CA GLN A 178 21.29 -21.98 5.03
C GLN A 178 20.75 -22.56 6.34
N CYS A 179 19.55 -23.13 6.29
CA CYS A 179 18.90 -23.76 7.43
C CYS A 179 19.56 -25.11 7.77
N LYS A 180 19.70 -25.40 9.05
CA LYS A 180 20.28 -26.65 9.55
C LYS A 180 19.27 -27.44 10.36
N ASN A 181 19.40 -28.76 10.30
CA ASN A 181 18.55 -29.65 11.09
C ASN A 181 18.68 -29.34 12.60
N GLY A 182 17.55 -29.25 13.29
CA GLY A 182 17.47 -28.91 14.71
C GLY A 182 17.48 -27.42 15.04
N GLU A 183 17.69 -26.52 14.06
CA GLU A 183 17.54 -25.08 14.26
C GLU A 183 16.05 -24.66 14.19
N LEU A 184 15.69 -23.63 14.95
CA LEU A 184 14.40 -22.96 14.80
C LEU A 184 14.45 -22.05 13.58
N ILE A 185 13.30 -21.92 12.89
CA ILE A 185 13.09 -20.95 11.85
C ILE A 185 11.94 -20.03 12.29
N LEU A 186 12.24 -18.75 12.47
CA LEU A 186 11.24 -17.71 12.68
C LEU A 186 10.79 -17.23 11.32
N MET A 187 9.48 -17.18 11.10
CA MET A 187 8.87 -16.65 9.88
C MET A 187 7.80 -15.62 10.24
N ASP A 188 8.00 -14.38 9.79
CA ASP A 188 7.02 -13.30 9.87
C ASP A 188 6.70 -12.86 8.45
N VAL A 189 5.58 -13.37 7.94
CA VAL A 189 5.15 -13.23 6.55
C VAL A 189 3.64 -13.08 6.45
N GLY A 190 3.20 -12.26 5.52
CA GLY A 190 1.79 -12.07 5.20
C GLY A 190 1.60 -11.77 3.73
N ALA A 191 0.53 -12.32 3.14
CA ALA A 191 0.12 -12.01 1.79
C ALA A 191 -0.66 -10.69 1.76
N GLU A 192 -0.38 -9.83 0.79
CA GLU A 192 -1.25 -8.69 0.49
C GLU A 192 -2.39 -9.14 -0.43
N TYR A 193 -3.62 -8.74 -0.14
CA TYR A 193 -4.76 -8.95 -1.03
C TYR A 193 -5.68 -7.74 -1.00
N ALA A 194 -5.81 -7.04 -2.16
CA ALA A 194 -6.64 -5.84 -2.30
C ALA A 194 -6.36 -4.74 -1.25
N ASN A 195 -5.08 -4.52 -0.94
CA ASN A 195 -4.55 -3.57 0.05
C ASN A 195 -4.81 -3.96 1.54
N TYR A 196 -5.12 -5.24 1.80
CA TYR A 196 -5.22 -5.83 3.13
C TYR A 196 -4.17 -6.91 3.35
#